data_42e43e8402e1b8a73c27f278884ae475
#
_entry.id   42e43e8402e1b8a73c27f278884ae475
#
_cell.length_a   1.000
_cell.length_b   1.000
_cell.length_c   1.000
_cell.angle_alpha   90.00
_cell.angle_beta   90.00
_cell.angle_gamma   90.00
#
_symmetry.space_group_name_H-M   'P 1'
#
loop_
_entity.id
_entity.type
_entity.pdbx_description
1 polymer ?
#
loop_
_entity_poly.entity_id
_entity_poly.type
_entity_poly.pdbx_seq_one_letter_code
_entity_poly.pdbx_strand_id
1 'polypeptide(L)'
;MPTTEEIYHPDGRVELRPEALEEISQSPLYNPDLAPVPVARRNWTTYNYAALWISMAHCIPTYMLSSGLISAGMNWWQALITILLGNTIVLIPILLNSHPGTKYGIPFPIFARAAYGTLGSNVPALMRALVACGWFGIQAWIGGEALNVFFRAIIPGWQTLFGGPIGGHTPTEWLSFLLFWGLNIYIIYRGMDLLRKVENWAAPFVLIMTALLLTWALWKANGIGYLLNQQGKFHTFAEFWPIFIPSLTGMIGFWATLSLNMPDFTRFGKSQRDQVVGQVVALPSTMTVFAAMGVMITSAAVVIYPHMRPDELWDPMKLVGQFQSVAVIAISMFTVVVATLAVNIAANVVSPANDFANAFPKWISFRTGGLITGIFGILAQPWRLLADPSGYIFAWLVGYSGGLGSIAGVLIADYWLVRKKRLQLGDLYRQEGDYTYSGGWNWRAIVATLLGCALAWIGLVVPALRPMFDYGWFIGFGVAAVTHLILMKTAPSDRVET
;
A
#
# COMPACT_ATOMS: atom_id res chain seq x y z
N MET A 1 10.18 -34.71 3.75
CA MET A 1 11.39 -34.93 2.91
C MET A 1 11.33 -33.95 1.75
N PRO A 2 12.46 -33.49 1.16
CA PRO A 2 12.39 -32.73 -0.09
C PRO A 2 11.68 -33.60 -1.14
N THR A 3 10.68 -33.03 -1.80
CA THR A 3 10.00 -33.75 -2.89
C THR A 3 10.97 -33.90 -4.07
N THR A 4 10.85 -34.97 -4.86
CA THR A 4 11.65 -35.16 -6.08
C THR A 4 11.41 -34.07 -7.12
N GLU A 5 10.40 -33.23 -6.92
CA GLU A 5 9.96 -32.16 -7.83
C GLU A 5 10.66 -30.81 -7.59
N GLU A 6 11.26 -30.61 -6.41
CA GLU A 6 11.87 -29.35 -6.01
C GLU A 6 13.39 -29.39 -6.06
N ILE A 7 14.00 -28.26 -6.45
CA ILE A 7 15.44 -28.02 -6.41
C ILE A 7 15.71 -27.07 -5.25
N TYR A 8 16.50 -27.53 -4.28
CA TYR A 8 16.97 -26.74 -3.14
C TYR A 8 18.34 -26.18 -3.40
N HIS A 9 18.46 -24.86 -3.47
CA HIS A 9 19.73 -24.17 -3.67
C HIS A 9 20.47 -23.97 -2.33
N PRO A 10 21.82 -23.88 -2.34
CA PRO A 10 22.64 -23.70 -1.12
C PRO A 10 22.30 -22.42 -0.33
N ASP A 11 21.75 -21.40 -0.99
CA ASP A 11 21.33 -20.14 -0.38
C ASP A 11 19.91 -20.19 0.23
N GLY A 12 19.27 -21.36 0.22
CA GLY A 12 17.95 -21.61 0.80
C GLY A 12 16.79 -21.27 -0.14
N ARG A 13 17.05 -20.84 -1.37
CA ARG A 13 15.98 -20.67 -2.38
C ARG A 13 15.54 -22.03 -2.92
N VAL A 14 14.28 -22.08 -3.33
CA VAL A 14 13.63 -23.29 -3.86
C VAL A 14 13.00 -22.96 -5.20
N GLU A 15 13.09 -23.89 -6.15
CA GLU A 15 12.36 -23.83 -7.42
C GLU A 15 11.87 -25.21 -7.84
N LEU A 16 10.88 -25.25 -8.74
CA LEU A 16 10.40 -26.49 -9.33
C LEU A 16 11.34 -26.94 -10.43
N ARG A 17 11.45 -28.27 -10.56
CA ARG A 17 12.06 -28.87 -11.76
C ARG A 17 11.24 -28.56 -13.01
N PRO A 18 11.85 -28.50 -14.21
CA PRO A 18 11.13 -28.20 -15.44
C PRO A 18 9.92 -29.13 -15.68
N GLU A 19 10.04 -30.40 -15.35
CA GLU A 19 8.98 -31.41 -15.53
C GLU A 19 7.77 -31.11 -14.60
N ALA A 20 8.03 -30.76 -13.34
CA ALA A 20 6.98 -30.38 -12.39
C ALA A 20 6.34 -29.03 -12.75
N LEU A 21 7.11 -28.10 -13.30
CA LEU A 21 6.59 -26.82 -13.78
C LEU A 21 5.66 -27.03 -15.00
N GLU A 22 6.00 -27.92 -15.91
CA GLU A 22 5.18 -28.29 -17.05
C GLU A 22 3.88 -28.95 -16.59
N GLU A 23 3.95 -29.88 -15.64
CA GLU A 23 2.77 -30.54 -15.06
C GLU A 23 1.79 -29.53 -14.43
N ILE A 24 2.27 -28.66 -13.52
CA ILE A 24 1.41 -27.66 -12.88
C ILE A 24 0.83 -26.65 -13.86
N SER A 25 1.48 -26.41 -15.00
CA SER A 25 0.99 -25.50 -16.03
C SER A 25 -0.34 -25.95 -16.66
N GLN A 26 -0.66 -27.22 -16.58
CA GLN A 26 -1.93 -27.80 -17.04
C GLN A 26 -3.06 -27.65 -16.01
N SER A 27 -2.72 -27.28 -14.78
CA SER A 27 -3.71 -27.13 -13.71
C SER A 27 -4.70 -25.99 -13.98
N PRO A 28 -5.98 -26.14 -13.62
CA PRO A 28 -6.95 -25.06 -13.70
C PRO A 28 -6.65 -23.93 -12.72
N LEU A 29 -5.80 -24.16 -11.70
CA LEU A 29 -5.36 -23.14 -10.74
C LEU A 29 -4.12 -22.36 -11.21
N TYR A 30 -3.52 -22.76 -12.32
CA TYR A 30 -2.35 -22.11 -12.86
C TYR A 30 -2.71 -20.87 -13.69
N ASN A 31 -1.89 -19.82 -13.49
CA ASN A 31 -1.88 -18.64 -14.34
C ASN A 31 -0.41 -18.26 -14.59
N PRO A 32 0.01 -18.01 -15.85
CA PRO A 32 1.40 -17.67 -16.18
C PRO A 32 1.94 -16.43 -15.44
N ASP A 33 1.10 -15.44 -15.15
CA ASP A 33 1.48 -14.24 -14.41
C ASP A 33 1.77 -14.52 -12.93
N LEU A 34 1.22 -15.63 -12.40
CA LEU A 34 1.38 -16.08 -11.02
C LEU A 34 2.36 -17.24 -10.86
N ALA A 35 2.97 -17.69 -11.95
CA ALA A 35 3.93 -18.79 -11.93
C ALA A 35 5.11 -18.49 -11.00
N PRO A 36 5.74 -19.56 -10.40
CA PRO A 36 6.95 -19.38 -9.61
C PRO A 36 8.08 -18.87 -10.49
N VAL A 37 8.77 -17.83 -10.05
CA VAL A 37 9.89 -17.24 -10.78
C VAL A 37 11.11 -18.16 -10.66
N PRO A 38 11.72 -18.61 -11.78
CA PRO A 38 12.94 -19.41 -11.73
C PRO A 38 14.10 -18.66 -11.05
N VAL A 39 14.97 -19.38 -10.34
CA VAL A 39 16.10 -18.78 -9.59
C VAL A 39 16.99 -17.91 -10.48
N ALA A 40 17.22 -18.33 -11.74
CA ALA A 40 17.99 -17.56 -12.71
C ALA A 40 17.43 -16.15 -13.00
N ARG A 41 16.14 -15.94 -12.79
CA ARG A 41 15.46 -14.65 -12.98
C ARG A 41 15.26 -13.85 -11.69
N ARG A 42 15.67 -14.39 -10.53
CA ARG A 42 15.61 -13.71 -9.22
C ARG A 42 16.89 -12.90 -9.02
N ASN A 43 16.89 -11.68 -9.51
CA ASN A 43 18.09 -10.82 -9.59
C ASN A 43 17.98 -9.49 -8.85
N TRP A 44 16.87 -9.24 -8.13
CA TRP A 44 16.70 -8.03 -7.35
C TRP A 44 17.64 -8.01 -6.15
N THR A 45 18.40 -6.93 -6.05
CA THR A 45 19.39 -6.67 -5.00
C THR A 45 18.85 -5.70 -3.96
N THR A 46 19.64 -5.44 -2.92
CA THR A 46 19.37 -4.41 -1.89
C THR A 46 18.99 -3.06 -2.52
N TYR A 47 19.69 -2.66 -3.59
CA TYR A 47 19.41 -1.41 -4.31
C TYR A 47 17.97 -1.38 -4.88
N ASN A 48 17.52 -2.47 -5.49
CA ASN A 48 16.19 -2.53 -6.10
C ASN A 48 15.08 -2.37 -5.05
N TYR A 49 15.23 -2.99 -3.87
CA TYR A 49 14.27 -2.81 -2.78
C TYR A 49 14.32 -1.43 -2.16
N ALA A 50 15.51 -0.84 -2.01
CA ALA A 50 15.64 0.53 -1.56
C ALA A 50 15.00 1.51 -2.55
N ALA A 51 15.27 1.36 -3.85
CA ALA A 51 14.68 2.17 -4.91
C ALA A 51 13.15 2.04 -4.96
N LEU A 52 12.61 0.82 -4.80
CA LEU A 52 11.16 0.58 -4.73
C LEU A 52 10.52 1.39 -3.59
N TRP A 53 11.08 1.34 -2.38
CA TRP A 53 10.54 2.09 -1.23
C TRP A 53 10.70 3.59 -1.37
N ILE A 54 11.84 4.06 -1.90
CA ILE A 54 12.05 5.48 -2.20
C ILE A 54 11.00 5.98 -3.19
N SER A 55 10.75 5.21 -4.26
CA SER A 55 9.74 5.56 -5.26
C SER A 55 8.33 5.60 -4.66
N MET A 56 7.93 4.56 -3.91
CA MET A 56 6.57 4.47 -3.35
C MET A 56 6.30 5.46 -2.22
N ALA A 57 7.29 5.76 -1.38
CA ALA A 57 7.13 6.72 -0.27
C ALA A 57 6.99 8.17 -0.76
N HIS A 58 7.50 8.48 -1.96
CA HIS A 58 7.54 9.82 -2.55
C HIS A 58 6.22 10.16 -3.24
N CYS A 59 5.14 10.25 -2.48
CA CYS A 59 3.80 10.51 -3.01
C CYS A 59 3.03 11.54 -2.18
N ILE A 60 2.04 12.15 -2.80
CA ILE A 60 1.16 13.13 -2.15
C ILE A 60 0.46 12.56 -0.92
N PRO A 61 -0.06 11.32 -0.90
CA PRO A 61 -0.63 10.73 0.30
C PRO A 61 0.32 10.72 1.51
N THR A 62 1.63 10.51 1.32
CA THR A 62 2.61 10.60 2.42
C THR A 62 2.75 12.03 2.95
N TYR A 63 2.74 13.04 2.06
CA TYR A 63 2.67 14.44 2.48
C TYR A 63 1.40 14.68 3.31
N MET A 64 0.25 14.20 2.86
CA MET A 64 -1.04 14.36 3.53
C MET A 64 -1.10 13.67 4.90
N LEU A 65 -0.32 12.59 5.12
CA LEU A 65 -0.17 12.01 6.46
C LEU A 65 0.42 13.03 7.44
N SER A 66 1.56 13.61 7.10
CA SER A 66 2.27 14.53 7.98
C SER A 66 1.48 15.82 8.21
N SER A 67 0.96 16.41 7.14
CA SER A 67 0.13 17.62 7.25
C SER A 67 -1.18 17.37 7.99
N GLY A 68 -1.79 16.21 7.80
CA GLY A 68 -2.99 15.78 8.51
C GLY A 68 -2.78 15.63 10.03
N LEU A 69 -1.64 15.07 10.46
CA LEU A 69 -1.29 14.98 11.88
C LEU A 69 -1.05 16.35 12.51
N ILE A 70 -0.39 17.27 11.80
CA ILE A 70 -0.27 18.67 12.23
C ILE A 70 -1.65 19.31 12.36
N SER A 71 -2.52 19.16 11.39
CA SER A 71 -3.90 19.67 11.43
C SER A 71 -4.71 19.08 12.58
N ALA A 72 -4.47 17.81 12.94
CA ALA A 72 -5.08 17.17 14.11
C ALA A 72 -4.57 17.70 15.46
N GLY A 73 -3.52 18.53 15.44
CA GLY A 73 -3.00 19.23 16.63
C GLY A 73 -1.66 18.71 17.14
N MET A 74 -1.01 17.78 16.45
CA MET A 74 0.35 17.36 16.80
C MET A 74 1.35 18.46 16.46
N ASN A 75 2.39 18.60 17.26
CA ASN A 75 3.55 19.36 16.83
C ASN A 75 4.44 18.51 15.90
N TRP A 76 5.47 19.13 15.31
CA TRP A 76 6.30 18.50 14.32
C TRP A 76 6.97 17.19 14.78
N TRP A 77 7.48 17.13 16.01
CA TRP A 77 8.16 15.93 16.52
C TRP A 77 7.17 14.81 16.86
N GLN A 78 5.98 15.15 17.40
CA GLN A 78 4.89 14.19 17.64
C GLN A 78 4.45 13.53 16.34
N ALA A 79 4.27 14.32 15.28
CA ALA A 79 3.91 13.80 13.96
C ALA A 79 5.01 12.89 13.39
N LEU A 80 6.27 13.33 13.41
CA LEU A 80 7.39 12.54 12.87
C LEU A 80 7.63 11.24 13.64
N ILE A 81 7.55 11.26 14.98
CA ILE A 81 7.69 10.04 15.77
C ILE A 81 6.53 9.07 15.48
N THR A 82 5.31 9.56 15.36
CA THR A 82 4.15 8.73 15.03
C THR A 82 4.35 8.03 13.68
N ILE A 83 4.83 8.77 12.67
CA ILE A 83 5.11 8.22 11.34
C ILE A 83 6.27 7.21 11.38
N LEU A 84 7.37 7.55 12.06
CA LEU A 84 8.52 6.65 12.20
C LEU A 84 8.13 5.34 12.89
N LEU A 85 7.40 5.42 14.01
CA LEU A 85 6.95 4.24 14.76
C LEU A 85 6.00 3.37 13.92
N GLY A 86 5.00 3.97 13.26
CA GLY A 86 4.07 3.22 12.42
C GLY A 86 4.78 2.48 11.28
N ASN A 87 5.73 3.13 10.62
CA ASN A 87 6.52 2.52 9.55
C ASN A 87 7.50 1.45 10.06
N THR A 88 8.04 1.62 11.26
CA THR A 88 8.90 0.60 11.89
C THR A 88 8.09 -0.63 12.32
N ILE A 89 6.88 -0.44 12.85
CA ILE A 89 6.01 -1.55 13.25
C ILE A 89 5.54 -2.33 12.02
N VAL A 90 5.05 -1.66 10.99
CA VAL A 90 4.55 -2.35 9.78
C VAL A 90 5.66 -3.03 8.97
N LEU A 91 6.90 -2.57 9.10
CA LEU A 91 8.06 -3.23 8.51
C LEU A 91 8.21 -4.69 8.98
N ILE A 92 7.85 -5.00 10.22
CA ILE A 92 7.95 -6.36 10.77
C ILE A 92 7.11 -7.35 9.94
N PRO A 93 5.78 -7.20 9.81
CA PRO A 93 4.99 -8.10 8.97
C PRO A 93 5.38 -8.04 7.49
N ILE A 94 5.83 -6.89 6.98
CA ILE A 94 6.38 -6.78 5.61
C ILE A 94 7.54 -7.76 5.43
N LEU A 95 8.52 -7.75 6.31
CA LEU A 95 9.70 -8.64 6.23
C LEU A 95 9.33 -10.10 6.40
N LEU A 96 8.43 -10.41 7.34
CA LEU A 96 7.99 -11.78 7.59
C LEU A 96 7.25 -12.38 6.38
N ASN A 97 6.38 -11.63 5.73
CA ASN A 97 5.68 -12.06 4.53
C ASN A 97 6.54 -11.98 3.25
N SER A 98 7.59 -11.18 3.23
CA SER A 98 8.57 -11.15 2.13
C SER A 98 9.35 -12.44 1.96
N HIS A 99 9.59 -13.15 3.07
CA HIS A 99 10.43 -14.34 3.11
C HIS A 99 9.98 -15.45 2.13
N PRO A 100 8.69 -15.88 2.10
CA PRO A 100 8.24 -16.90 1.15
C PRO A 100 8.37 -16.46 -0.31
N GLY A 101 8.16 -15.18 -0.62
CA GLY A 101 8.38 -14.63 -1.97
C GLY A 101 9.80 -14.90 -2.46
N THR A 102 10.81 -14.51 -1.69
CA THR A 102 12.22 -14.74 -2.04
C THR A 102 12.59 -16.21 -2.00
N LYS A 103 12.08 -16.98 -1.02
CA LYS A 103 12.42 -18.41 -0.89
C LYS A 103 11.88 -19.23 -2.06
N TYR A 104 10.61 -19.06 -2.40
CA TYR A 104 9.90 -19.91 -3.37
C TYR A 104 9.64 -19.26 -4.72
N GLY A 105 9.87 -17.95 -4.86
CA GLY A 105 9.62 -17.21 -6.09
C GLY A 105 8.14 -16.98 -6.40
N ILE A 106 7.27 -17.00 -5.39
CA ILE A 106 5.80 -16.95 -5.54
C ILE A 106 5.21 -15.60 -5.12
N PRO A 107 4.12 -15.14 -5.77
CA PRO A 107 3.41 -13.94 -5.37
C PRO A 107 2.48 -14.18 -4.16
N PHE A 108 1.93 -13.08 -3.61
CA PHE A 108 1.07 -13.10 -2.44
C PHE A 108 -0.14 -14.04 -2.54
N PRO A 109 -0.97 -14.00 -3.59
CA PRO A 109 -2.17 -14.86 -3.62
C PRO A 109 -1.82 -16.35 -3.67
N ILE A 110 -0.71 -16.73 -4.29
CA ILE A 110 -0.21 -18.11 -4.27
C ILE A 110 0.31 -18.48 -2.88
N PHE A 111 1.07 -17.60 -2.23
CA PHE A 111 1.49 -17.81 -0.85
C PHE A 111 0.29 -18.00 0.10
N ALA A 112 -0.76 -17.22 -0.07
CA ALA A 112 -1.98 -17.32 0.74
C ALA A 112 -2.69 -18.68 0.62
N ARG A 113 -2.51 -19.42 -0.48
CA ARG A 113 -3.07 -20.77 -0.64
C ARG A 113 -2.60 -21.74 0.45
N ALA A 114 -1.37 -21.58 0.93
CA ALA A 114 -0.86 -22.42 2.00
C ALA A 114 -1.69 -22.32 3.29
N ALA A 115 -2.05 -21.11 3.69
CA ALA A 115 -2.80 -20.87 4.90
C ALA A 115 -4.33 -21.04 4.73
N TYR A 116 -4.87 -20.56 3.60
CA TYR A 116 -6.32 -20.45 3.37
C TYR A 116 -6.91 -21.56 2.51
N GLY A 117 -6.09 -22.33 1.82
CA GLY A 117 -6.51 -23.28 0.80
C GLY A 117 -6.52 -22.69 -0.61
N THR A 118 -6.57 -23.55 -1.62
CA THR A 118 -6.44 -23.18 -3.03
C THR A 118 -7.56 -22.23 -3.51
N LEU A 119 -8.77 -22.36 -3.00
CA LEU A 119 -9.90 -21.46 -3.26
C LEU A 119 -10.08 -20.42 -2.15
N GLY A 120 -9.82 -20.80 -0.90
CA GLY A 120 -9.96 -19.92 0.26
C GLY A 120 -9.00 -18.72 0.21
N SER A 121 -7.85 -18.83 -0.48
CA SER A 121 -6.92 -17.72 -0.72
C SER A 121 -7.54 -16.53 -1.44
N ASN A 122 -8.66 -16.71 -2.12
CA ASN A 122 -9.39 -15.61 -2.75
C ASN A 122 -10.00 -14.64 -1.72
N VAL A 123 -10.28 -15.07 -0.49
CA VAL A 123 -10.77 -14.17 0.55
C VAL A 123 -9.75 -13.10 0.90
N PRO A 124 -8.53 -13.43 1.39
CA PRO A 124 -7.52 -12.42 1.67
C PRO A 124 -7.08 -11.66 0.42
N ALA A 125 -6.99 -12.32 -0.75
CA ALA A 125 -6.62 -11.69 -2.00
C ALA A 125 -7.62 -10.59 -2.40
N LEU A 126 -8.92 -10.89 -2.43
CA LEU A 126 -9.95 -9.92 -2.81
C LEU A 126 -10.14 -8.81 -1.75
N MET A 127 -10.05 -9.13 -0.46
CA MET A 127 -10.08 -8.09 0.59
C MET A 127 -8.95 -7.08 0.38
N ARG A 128 -7.75 -7.56 0.13
CA ARG A 128 -6.58 -6.71 -0.15
C ARG A 128 -6.74 -5.97 -1.48
N ALA A 129 -7.23 -6.63 -2.54
CA ALA A 129 -7.45 -6.02 -3.85
C ALA A 129 -8.43 -4.84 -3.78
N LEU A 130 -9.53 -4.97 -3.03
CA LEU A 130 -10.50 -3.88 -2.85
C LEU A 130 -9.88 -2.64 -2.20
N VAL A 131 -9.04 -2.82 -1.17
CA VAL A 131 -8.32 -1.70 -0.56
C VAL A 131 -7.36 -1.05 -1.57
N ALA A 132 -6.66 -1.84 -2.36
CA ALA A 132 -5.77 -1.31 -3.40
C ALA A 132 -6.53 -0.58 -4.52
N CYS A 133 -7.73 -1.02 -4.87
CA CYS A 133 -8.61 -0.29 -5.79
C CYS A 133 -9.00 1.09 -5.22
N GLY A 134 -9.29 1.17 -3.92
CA GLY A 134 -9.51 2.46 -3.25
C GLY A 134 -8.29 3.38 -3.32
N TRP A 135 -7.10 2.83 -3.07
CA TRP A 135 -5.84 3.56 -3.21
C TRP A 135 -5.56 4.00 -4.65
N PHE A 136 -5.88 3.15 -5.64
CA PHE A 136 -5.80 3.53 -7.04
C PHE A 136 -6.69 4.74 -7.33
N GLY A 137 -7.92 4.73 -6.82
CA GLY A 137 -8.86 5.85 -6.96
C GLY A 137 -8.33 7.13 -6.31
N ILE A 138 -7.83 7.04 -5.07
CA ILE A 138 -7.23 8.18 -4.34
C ILE A 138 -6.10 8.81 -5.15
N GLN A 139 -5.16 8.01 -5.64
CA GLN A 139 -4.05 8.49 -6.44
C GLN A 139 -4.52 9.04 -7.81
N ALA A 140 -5.53 8.41 -8.42
CA ALA A 140 -6.11 8.91 -9.67
C ALA A 140 -6.81 10.27 -9.49
N TRP A 141 -7.49 10.47 -8.37
CA TRP A 141 -8.10 11.76 -8.03
C TRP A 141 -7.05 12.84 -7.83
N ILE A 142 -6.01 12.58 -7.00
CA ILE A 142 -4.90 13.50 -6.77
C ILE A 142 -4.21 13.90 -8.09
N GLY A 143 -3.91 12.93 -8.94
CA GLY A 143 -3.31 13.20 -10.24
C GLY A 143 -4.23 13.99 -11.18
N GLY A 144 -5.53 13.75 -11.09
CA GLY A 144 -6.56 14.54 -11.80
C GLY A 144 -6.62 15.99 -11.28
N GLU A 145 -6.59 16.20 -9.98
CA GLU A 145 -6.53 17.55 -9.38
C GLU A 145 -5.25 18.29 -9.81
N ALA A 146 -4.11 17.61 -9.83
CA ALA A 146 -2.86 18.18 -10.31
C ALA A 146 -2.95 18.61 -11.78
N LEU A 147 -3.57 17.78 -12.66
CA LEU A 147 -3.86 18.15 -14.04
C LEU A 147 -4.82 19.34 -14.14
N ASN A 148 -5.85 19.38 -13.30
CA ASN A 148 -6.81 20.49 -13.27
C ASN A 148 -6.12 21.81 -12.91
N VAL A 149 -5.29 21.82 -11.88
CA VAL A 149 -4.49 22.99 -11.46
C VAL A 149 -3.49 23.39 -12.57
N PHE A 150 -2.85 22.41 -13.20
CA PHE A 150 -1.96 22.63 -14.35
C PHE A 150 -2.69 23.31 -15.50
N PHE A 151 -3.82 22.78 -15.95
CA PHE A 151 -4.59 23.37 -17.05
C PHE A 151 -5.14 24.75 -16.70
N ARG A 152 -5.59 24.95 -15.46
CA ARG A 152 -6.04 26.26 -14.98
C ARG A 152 -4.93 27.32 -15.05
N ALA A 153 -3.69 26.93 -14.82
CA ALA A 153 -2.57 27.85 -14.87
C ALA A 153 -2.21 28.28 -16.31
N ILE A 154 -2.40 27.41 -17.31
CA ILE A 154 -1.96 27.64 -18.69
C ILE A 154 -3.10 27.97 -19.67
N ILE A 155 -4.36 27.63 -19.32
CA ILE A 155 -5.53 27.85 -20.18
C ILE A 155 -6.46 28.87 -19.52
N PRO A 156 -6.55 30.10 -20.03
CA PRO A 156 -7.50 31.09 -19.52
C PRO A 156 -8.95 30.59 -19.58
N GLY A 157 -9.71 30.80 -18.51
CA GLY A 157 -11.11 30.39 -18.44
C GLY A 157 -11.36 28.90 -18.26
N TRP A 158 -10.32 28.06 -18.02
CA TRP A 158 -10.45 26.61 -17.85
C TRP A 158 -11.60 26.20 -16.92
N GLN A 159 -11.74 26.83 -15.75
CA GLN A 159 -12.74 26.48 -14.74
C GLN A 159 -14.20 26.69 -15.18
N THR A 160 -14.42 27.54 -16.15
CA THR A 160 -15.78 27.94 -16.59
C THR A 160 -16.18 27.31 -17.95
N LEU A 161 -15.33 26.45 -18.51
CA LEU A 161 -15.52 25.94 -19.88
C LEU A 161 -16.81 25.12 -20.06
N PHE A 162 -17.33 24.44 -19.04
CA PHE A 162 -18.42 23.47 -19.23
C PHE A 162 -19.60 23.67 -18.26
N GLY A 163 -19.79 24.88 -17.73
CA GLY A 163 -20.94 25.22 -16.89
C GLY A 163 -20.75 24.97 -15.39
N GLY A 164 -21.87 24.79 -14.66
CA GLY A 164 -21.86 24.68 -13.21
C GLY A 164 -21.40 23.32 -12.67
N PRO A 165 -21.20 23.21 -11.33
CA PRO A 165 -20.67 22.01 -10.69
C PRO A 165 -21.63 20.82 -10.78
N ILE A 166 -21.05 19.62 -10.93
CA ILE A 166 -21.72 18.33 -10.94
C ILE A 166 -21.23 17.55 -9.72
N GLY A 167 -22.14 17.20 -8.80
CA GLY A 167 -21.77 16.46 -7.59
C GLY A 167 -20.78 17.17 -6.66
N GLY A 168 -20.77 18.52 -6.68
CA GLY A 168 -19.87 19.34 -5.86
C GLY A 168 -18.54 19.68 -6.52
N HIS A 169 -18.25 19.14 -7.72
CA HIS A 169 -17.02 19.36 -8.46
C HIS A 169 -17.30 19.97 -9.84
N THR A 170 -16.37 20.76 -10.37
CA THR A 170 -16.51 21.36 -11.70
C THR A 170 -16.37 20.28 -12.78
N PRO A 171 -17.00 20.47 -13.97
CA PRO A 171 -16.80 19.54 -15.08
C PRO A 171 -15.34 19.40 -15.50
N THR A 172 -14.52 20.44 -15.33
CA THR A 172 -13.08 20.40 -15.62
C THR A 172 -12.29 19.57 -14.62
N GLU A 173 -12.70 19.50 -13.34
CA GLU A 173 -12.15 18.55 -12.37
C GLU A 173 -12.45 17.11 -12.77
N TRP A 174 -13.70 16.82 -13.15
CA TRP A 174 -14.07 15.50 -13.68
C TRP A 174 -13.31 15.12 -14.94
N LEU A 175 -13.18 16.05 -15.88
CA LEU A 175 -12.41 15.81 -17.10
C LEU A 175 -10.94 15.50 -16.78
N SER A 176 -10.32 16.29 -15.92
CA SER A 176 -8.93 16.09 -15.52
C SER A 176 -8.72 14.76 -14.80
N PHE A 177 -9.65 14.37 -13.91
CA PHE A 177 -9.65 13.06 -13.26
C PHE A 177 -9.74 11.93 -14.29
N LEU A 178 -10.68 11.99 -15.23
CA LEU A 178 -10.83 10.96 -16.26
C LEU A 178 -9.64 10.91 -17.23
N LEU A 179 -9.02 12.05 -17.54
CA LEU A 179 -7.79 12.09 -18.34
C LEU A 179 -6.64 11.40 -17.61
N PHE A 180 -6.45 11.68 -16.33
CA PHE A 180 -5.41 11.03 -15.54
C PHE A 180 -5.70 9.53 -15.33
N TRP A 181 -6.94 9.16 -15.06
CA TRP A 181 -7.38 7.77 -15.02
C TRP A 181 -7.09 7.05 -16.34
N GLY A 182 -7.46 7.65 -17.47
CA GLY A 182 -7.20 7.10 -18.81
C GLY A 182 -5.72 6.92 -19.09
N LEU A 183 -4.86 7.84 -18.61
CA LEU A 183 -3.41 7.73 -18.72
C LEU A 183 -2.87 6.53 -17.93
N ASN A 184 -3.36 6.30 -16.71
CA ASN A 184 -3.04 5.09 -15.94
C ASN A 184 -3.43 3.82 -16.70
N ILE A 185 -4.67 3.75 -17.21
CA ILE A 185 -5.16 2.59 -17.99
C ILE A 185 -4.32 2.39 -19.25
N TYR A 186 -3.93 3.45 -19.94
CA TYR A 186 -3.07 3.36 -21.12
C TYR A 186 -1.72 2.72 -20.78
N ILE A 187 -1.06 3.13 -19.69
CA ILE A 187 0.23 2.56 -19.27
C ILE A 187 0.08 1.09 -18.89
N ILE A 188 -0.98 0.73 -18.16
CA ILE A 188 -1.29 -0.67 -17.80
C ILE A 188 -1.39 -1.53 -19.07
N TYR A 189 -2.08 -1.02 -20.08
CA TYR A 189 -2.25 -1.73 -21.35
C TYR A 189 -0.94 -1.90 -22.13
N ARG A 190 -0.06 -0.90 -22.07
CA ARG A 190 1.27 -0.92 -22.73
C ARG A 190 2.26 -1.84 -21.99
N GLY A 191 1.99 -2.15 -20.72
CA GLY A 191 2.72 -3.13 -19.93
C GLY A 191 3.92 -2.58 -19.16
N MET A 192 4.59 -3.50 -18.44
CA MET A 192 5.63 -3.20 -17.45
C MET A 192 6.87 -2.49 -18.01
N ASP A 193 7.20 -2.65 -19.29
CA ASP A 193 8.37 -2.00 -19.88
C ASP A 193 8.22 -0.47 -19.95
N LEU A 194 7.02 0.02 -20.27
CA LEU A 194 6.75 1.46 -20.26
C LEU A 194 6.77 1.99 -18.84
N LEU A 195 6.15 1.27 -17.90
CA LEU A 195 6.15 1.64 -16.49
C LEU A 195 7.58 1.80 -15.97
N ARG A 196 8.45 0.81 -16.19
CA ARG A 196 9.85 0.86 -15.77
C ARG A 196 10.61 2.08 -16.31
N LYS A 197 10.35 2.45 -17.56
CA LYS A 197 10.95 3.66 -18.16
C LYS A 197 10.47 4.94 -17.46
N VAL A 198 9.19 5.02 -17.17
CA VAL A 198 8.58 6.15 -16.44
C VAL A 198 9.16 6.25 -15.03
N GLU A 199 9.23 5.15 -14.28
CA GLU A 199 9.76 5.11 -12.92
C GLU A 199 11.24 5.53 -12.85
N ASN A 200 12.07 5.03 -13.75
CA ASN A 200 13.50 5.35 -13.77
C ASN A 200 13.79 6.85 -13.96
N TRP A 201 12.92 7.56 -14.68
CA TRP A 201 13.03 9.00 -14.89
C TRP A 201 12.31 9.79 -13.80
N ALA A 202 11.12 9.34 -13.38
CA ALA A 202 10.27 10.05 -12.43
C ALA A 202 10.94 10.18 -11.05
N ALA A 203 11.55 9.11 -10.53
CA ALA A 203 12.11 9.12 -9.18
C ALA A 203 13.16 10.22 -8.93
N PRO A 204 14.26 10.36 -9.71
CA PRO A 204 15.22 11.44 -9.51
C PRO A 204 14.61 12.82 -9.77
N PHE A 205 13.72 12.94 -10.77
CA PHE A 205 13.06 14.20 -11.08
C PHE A 205 12.20 14.70 -9.90
N VAL A 206 11.38 13.85 -9.32
CA VAL A 206 10.50 14.20 -8.19
C VAL A 206 11.30 14.57 -6.95
N LEU A 207 12.40 13.85 -6.66
CA LEU A 207 13.31 14.17 -5.54
C LEU A 207 13.88 15.57 -5.67
N ILE A 208 14.40 15.91 -6.85
CA ILE A 208 14.96 17.24 -7.13
C ILE A 208 13.89 18.31 -6.96
N MET A 209 12.72 18.12 -7.54
CA MET A 209 11.63 19.10 -7.48
C MET A 209 11.11 19.30 -6.06
N THR A 210 11.00 18.23 -5.26
CA THR A 210 10.58 18.33 -3.86
C THR A 210 11.65 19.07 -3.02
N ALA A 211 12.93 18.80 -3.26
CA ALA A 211 14.03 19.54 -2.61
C ALA A 211 14.03 21.03 -2.97
N LEU A 212 13.75 21.38 -4.23
CA LEU A 212 13.61 22.77 -4.66
C LEU A 212 12.43 23.46 -3.99
N LEU A 213 11.27 22.79 -3.92
CA LEU A 213 10.08 23.31 -3.22
C LEU A 213 10.36 23.54 -1.73
N LEU A 214 11.01 22.60 -1.07
CA LEU A 214 11.41 22.74 0.33
C LEU A 214 12.36 23.92 0.52
N THR A 215 13.40 24.02 -0.31
CA THR A 215 14.37 25.12 -0.26
C THR A 215 13.68 26.48 -0.42
N TRP A 216 12.75 26.58 -1.38
CA TRP A 216 11.97 27.79 -1.59
C TRP A 216 11.07 28.12 -0.37
N ALA A 217 10.38 27.12 0.21
CA ALA A 217 9.53 27.31 1.37
C ALA A 217 10.33 27.80 2.59
N LEU A 218 11.48 27.18 2.86
CA LEU A 218 12.38 27.59 3.94
C LEU A 218 12.94 29.01 3.74
N TRP A 219 13.30 29.34 2.51
CA TRP A 219 13.79 30.69 2.18
C TRP A 219 12.69 31.74 2.40
N LYS A 220 11.47 31.49 1.93
CA LYS A 220 10.33 32.41 2.08
C LYS A 220 9.88 32.57 3.54
N ALA A 221 9.99 31.51 4.34
CA ALA A 221 9.63 31.52 5.76
C ALA A 221 10.79 32.00 6.68
N ASN A 222 11.91 32.48 6.12
CA ASN A 222 13.10 32.90 6.86
C ASN A 222 13.71 31.79 7.75
N GLY A 223 13.78 30.58 7.25
CA GLY A 223 14.35 29.41 7.93
C GLY A 223 13.33 28.54 8.65
N ILE A 224 13.79 27.73 9.60
CA ILE A 224 12.98 26.72 10.31
C ILE A 224 12.47 27.15 11.68
N GLY A 225 12.74 28.38 12.09
CA GLY A 225 12.39 28.87 13.44
C GLY A 225 10.90 28.80 13.75
N TYR A 226 10.04 29.06 12.77
CA TYR A 226 8.60 28.93 12.89
C TYR A 226 8.17 27.50 13.20
N LEU A 227 8.84 26.48 12.63
CA LEU A 227 8.54 25.07 12.88
C LEU A 227 8.88 24.67 14.32
N LEU A 228 10.07 25.06 14.78
CA LEU A 228 10.55 24.72 16.12
C LEU A 228 9.71 25.38 17.22
N ASN A 229 9.14 26.55 16.94
CA ASN A 229 8.28 27.30 17.86
C ASN A 229 6.79 26.92 17.76
N GLN A 230 6.41 26.07 16.82
CA GLN A 230 5.02 25.63 16.67
C GLN A 230 4.64 24.73 17.83
N GLN A 231 3.77 25.22 18.69
CA GLN A 231 3.20 24.44 19.80
C GLN A 231 2.07 23.54 19.29
N GLY A 232 2.10 22.27 19.71
CA GLY A 232 0.96 21.37 19.51
C GLY A 232 -0.20 21.71 20.44
N LYS A 233 -1.36 21.15 20.16
CA LYS A 233 -2.56 21.30 21.03
C LYS A 233 -2.48 20.47 22.31
N PHE A 234 -1.60 19.48 22.37
CA PHE A 234 -1.51 18.52 23.47
C PHE A 234 -0.38 18.90 24.41
N HIS A 235 -0.73 19.17 25.66
CA HIS A 235 0.20 19.56 26.72
C HIS A 235 0.54 18.40 27.66
N THR A 236 -0.34 17.38 27.71
CA THR A 236 -0.16 16.20 28.54
C THR A 236 -0.23 14.92 27.70
N PHE A 237 0.36 13.84 28.24
CA PHE A 237 0.29 12.52 27.60
C PHE A 237 -1.17 12.02 27.52
N ALA A 238 -1.99 12.32 28.52
CA ALA A 238 -3.39 11.92 28.56
C ALA A 238 -4.22 12.57 27.44
N GLU A 239 -3.90 13.82 27.08
CA GLU A 239 -4.53 14.51 25.92
C GLU A 239 -4.02 13.97 24.59
N PHE A 240 -2.75 13.61 24.52
CA PHE A 240 -2.10 13.12 23.30
C PHE A 240 -2.53 11.69 22.94
N TRP A 241 -2.63 10.80 23.94
CA TRP A 241 -2.85 9.38 23.74
C TRP A 241 -4.08 9.02 22.89
N PRO A 242 -5.26 9.63 23.08
CA PRO A 242 -6.46 9.33 22.28
C PRO A 242 -6.31 9.66 20.79
N ILE A 243 -5.42 10.58 20.45
CA ILE A 243 -5.12 10.95 19.05
C ILE A 243 -3.94 10.13 18.51
N PHE A 244 -2.94 9.86 19.36
CA PHE A 244 -1.75 9.11 18.97
C PHE A 244 -2.08 7.68 18.51
N ILE A 245 -2.91 6.95 19.25
CA ILE A 245 -3.20 5.55 18.95
C ILE A 245 -3.90 5.35 17.60
N PRO A 246 -5.03 6.00 17.30
CA PRO A 246 -5.63 5.87 15.97
C PRO A 246 -4.70 6.41 14.87
N SER A 247 -3.92 7.45 15.14
CA SER A 247 -2.91 7.94 14.20
C SER A 247 -1.83 6.89 13.92
N LEU A 248 -1.30 6.24 14.95
CA LEU A 248 -0.33 5.14 14.81
C LEU A 248 -0.92 3.98 14.01
N THR A 249 -2.15 3.57 14.31
CA THR A 249 -2.89 2.55 13.56
C THR A 249 -3.06 2.97 12.10
N GLY A 250 -3.37 4.24 11.83
CA GLY A 250 -3.42 4.80 10.48
C GLY A 250 -2.08 4.75 9.75
N MET A 251 -0.97 5.05 10.43
CA MET A 251 0.38 4.97 9.85
C MET A 251 0.77 3.52 9.48
N ILE A 252 0.41 2.55 10.33
CA ILE A 252 0.56 1.12 10.02
C ILE A 252 -0.37 0.76 8.85
N GLY A 253 -1.62 1.24 8.89
CA GLY A 253 -2.63 1.06 7.86
C GLY A 253 -2.15 1.49 6.48
N PHE A 254 -1.39 2.58 6.38
CA PHE A 254 -0.88 3.12 5.12
C PHE A 254 -0.14 2.05 4.28
N TRP A 255 0.65 1.20 4.92
CA TRP A 255 1.38 0.10 4.28
C TRP A 255 0.80 -1.29 4.56
N ALA A 256 -0.37 -1.38 5.19
CA ALA A 256 -0.95 -2.67 5.55
C ALA A 256 -1.24 -3.57 4.34
N THR A 257 -1.55 -2.99 3.17
CA THR A 257 -1.65 -3.74 1.90
C THR A 257 -0.32 -4.39 1.54
N LEU A 258 0.79 -3.64 1.60
CA LEU A 258 2.12 -4.15 1.27
C LEU A 258 2.64 -5.14 2.31
N SER A 259 2.17 -5.07 3.54
CA SER A 259 2.49 -6.08 4.54
C SER A 259 1.99 -7.48 4.16
N LEU A 260 1.02 -7.58 3.26
CA LEU A 260 0.51 -8.84 2.73
C LEU A 260 1.20 -9.22 1.41
N ASN A 261 1.21 -8.27 0.45
CA ASN A 261 1.58 -8.56 -0.93
C ASN A 261 3.05 -8.28 -1.28
N MET A 262 3.90 -8.05 -0.30
CA MET A 262 5.33 -7.91 -0.56
C MET A 262 5.95 -9.11 -1.31
N PRO A 263 5.42 -10.35 -1.21
CA PRO A 263 5.82 -11.46 -2.08
C PRO A 263 5.74 -11.17 -3.58
N ASP A 264 4.82 -10.31 -4.03
CA ASP A 264 4.70 -9.94 -5.45
C ASP A 264 5.98 -9.29 -6.00
N PHE A 265 6.74 -8.65 -5.14
CA PHE A 265 8.03 -8.02 -5.44
C PHE A 265 9.21 -8.91 -5.02
N THR A 266 9.13 -9.54 -3.83
CA THR A 266 10.26 -10.30 -3.30
C THR A 266 10.44 -11.65 -3.99
N ARG A 267 9.46 -12.11 -4.80
CA ARG A 267 9.64 -13.27 -5.70
C ARG A 267 10.77 -13.09 -6.71
N PHE A 268 11.22 -11.86 -6.96
CA PHE A 268 12.35 -11.55 -7.82
C PHE A 268 13.66 -11.37 -7.04
N GLY A 269 13.66 -11.58 -5.72
CA GLY A 269 14.81 -11.33 -4.85
C GLY A 269 15.97 -12.28 -5.06
N LYS A 270 17.19 -11.73 -5.18
CA LYS A 270 18.43 -12.48 -5.28
C LYS A 270 18.76 -13.23 -4.00
N SER A 271 18.47 -12.65 -2.83
CA SER A 271 18.70 -13.27 -1.53
C SER A 271 17.77 -12.71 -0.45
N GLN A 272 17.61 -13.45 0.66
CA GLN A 272 16.90 -12.94 1.84
C GLN A 272 17.57 -11.70 2.43
N ARG A 273 18.90 -11.64 2.42
CA ARG A 273 19.64 -10.49 2.90
C ARG A 273 19.33 -9.23 2.08
N ASP A 274 19.27 -9.35 0.77
CA ASP A 274 19.00 -8.22 -0.11
C ASP A 274 17.62 -7.60 0.18
N GLN A 275 16.57 -8.43 0.27
CA GLN A 275 15.24 -7.92 0.55
C GLN A 275 15.11 -7.36 1.98
N VAL A 276 15.72 -7.97 2.99
CA VAL A 276 15.67 -7.48 4.37
C VAL A 276 16.40 -6.15 4.49
N VAL A 277 17.67 -6.07 4.08
CA VAL A 277 18.49 -4.86 4.22
C VAL A 277 17.87 -3.70 3.42
N GLY A 278 17.47 -3.95 2.17
CA GLY A 278 16.86 -2.92 1.33
C GLY A 278 15.60 -2.31 1.94
N GLN A 279 14.73 -3.13 2.51
CA GLN A 279 13.48 -2.68 3.14
C GLN A 279 13.73 -2.00 4.50
N VAL A 280 14.58 -2.58 5.36
CA VAL A 280 14.91 -2.01 6.69
C VAL A 280 15.51 -0.62 6.58
N VAL A 281 16.45 -0.45 5.64
CA VAL A 281 17.10 0.84 5.46
C VAL A 281 16.16 1.86 4.81
N ALA A 282 15.39 1.44 3.80
CA ALA A 282 14.66 2.39 2.97
C ALA A 282 13.29 2.79 3.54
N LEU A 283 12.44 1.84 3.98
CA LEU A 283 11.06 2.18 4.34
C LEU A 283 10.96 3.20 5.49
N PRO A 284 11.48 2.96 6.71
CA PRO A 284 11.32 3.92 7.80
C PRO A 284 12.03 5.25 7.53
N SER A 285 13.25 5.19 6.95
CA SER A 285 14.03 6.40 6.69
C SER A 285 13.38 7.28 5.63
N THR A 286 12.97 6.71 4.50
CA THR A 286 12.37 7.48 3.41
C THR A 286 11.03 8.08 3.82
N MET A 287 10.18 7.31 4.50
CA MET A 287 8.90 7.80 5.02
C MET A 287 9.08 8.96 6.00
N THR A 288 10.06 8.84 6.92
CA THR A 288 10.34 9.88 7.90
C THR A 288 10.91 11.14 7.26
N VAL A 289 11.86 10.99 6.33
CA VAL A 289 12.45 12.12 5.61
C VAL A 289 11.39 12.85 4.77
N PHE A 290 10.59 12.12 4.02
CA PHE A 290 9.57 12.74 3.19
C PHE A 290 8.45 13.38 4.03
N ALA A 291 8.05 12.74 5.13
CA ALA A 291 7.13 13.33 6.10
C ALA A 291 7.70 14.61 6.74
N ALA A 292 8.99 14.63 7.08
CA ALA A 292 9.66 15.83 7.60
C ALA A 292 9.63 16.98 6.58
N MET A 293 9.86 16.68 5.31
CA MET A 293 9.70 17.67 4.24
C MET A 293 8.27 18.19 4.17
N GLY A 294 7.26 17.31 4.25
CA GLY A 294 5.85 17.68 4.30
C GLY A 294 5.52 18.58 5.50
N VAL A 295 5.98 18.23 6.70
CA VAL A 295 5.82 19.04 7.91
C VAL A 295 6.46 20.42 7.74
N MET A 296 7.69 20.49 7.25
CA MET A 296 8.38 21.75 7.02
C MET A 296 7.66 22.65 6.00
N ILE A 297 7.21 22.09 4.89
CA ILE A 297 6.49 22.84 3.85
C ILE A 297 5.14 23.33 4.39
N THR A 298 4.36 22.46 5.05
CA THR A 298 3.05 22.83 5.62
C THR A 298 3.19 23.92 6.70
N SER A 299 4.17 23.78 7.58
CA SER A 299 4.42 24.79 8.63
C SER A 299 4.91 26.11 8.04
N ALA A 300 5.76 26.07 6.99
CA ALA A 300 6.16 27.28 6.26
C ALA A 300 4.95 27.97 5.62
N ALA A 301 4.01 27.20 5.08
CA ALA A 301 2.81 27.69 4.44
C ALA A 301 1.93 28.51 5.39
N VAL A 302 1.86 28.16 6.68
CA VAL A 302 1.14 28.95 7.71
C VAL A 302 1.70 30.38 7.81
N VAL A 303 3.01 30.52 7.67
CA VAL A 303 3.67 31.85 7.74
C VAL A 303 3.56 32.58 6.40
N ILE A 304 3.72 31.88 5.28
CA ILE A 304 3.73 32.47 3.94
C ILE A 304 2.32 32.90 3.51
N TYR A 305 1.30 32.11 3.90
CA TYR A 305 -0.11 32.29 3.52
C TYR A 305 -1.05 32.34 4.74
N PRO A 306 -0.95 33.37 5.58
CA PRO A 306 -1.72 33.46 6.85
C PRO A 306 -3.24 33.55 6.64
N HIS A 307 -3.71 33.78 5.43
CA HIS A 307 -5.11 33.82 5.06
C HIS A 307 -5.71 32.45 4.74
N MET A 308 -4.88 31.42 4.52
CA MET A 308 -5.37 30.06 4.29
C MET A 308 -5.85 29.44 5.59
N ARG A 309 -6.96 28.72 5.51
CA ARG A 309 -7.49 27.97 6.64
C ARG A 309 -6.61 26.73 6.95
N PRO A 310 -6.53 26.30 8.22
CA PRO A 310 -5.76 25.11 8.59
C PRO A 310 -6.18 23.85 7.82
N ASP A 311 -7.45 23.70 7.47
CA ASP A 311 -8.00 22.59 6.70
C ASP A 311 -7.62 22.64 5.21
N GLU A 312 -7.15 23.75 4.71
CA GLU A 312 -6.66 23.89 3.33
C GLU A 312 -5.15 23.63 3.21
N LEU A 313 -4.40 23.88 4.29
CA LEU A 313 -2.94 23.73 4.32
C LEU A 313 -2.47 22.26 4.26
N TRP A 314 -3.34 21.31 4.60
CA TRP A 314 -3.02 19.89 4.50
C TRP A 314 -3.02 19.38 3.05
N ASP A 315 -3.67 20.11 2.15
CA ASP A 315 -3.80 19.77 0.74
C ASP A 315 -2.71 20.48 -0.09
N PRO A 316 -1.70 19.76 -0.59
CA PRO A 316 -0.61 20.37 -1.34
C PRO A 316 -1.05 20.97 -2.68
N MET A 317 -2.19 20.53 -3.24
CA MET A 317 -2.71 21.10 -4.49
C MET A 317 -3.23 22.50 -4.27
N LYS A 318 -3.95 22.73 -3.16
CA LYS A 318 -4.43 24.06 -2.77
C LYS A 318 -3.27 24.99 -2.46
N LEU A 319 -2.22 24.48 -1.80
CA LEU A 319 -1.03 25.25 -1.47
C LEU A 319 -0.28 25.73 -2.72
N VAL A 320 -0.01 24.84 -3.68
CA VAL A 320 0.68 25.20 -4.93
C VAL A 320 -0.18 26.14 -5.79
N GLY A 321 -1.51 26.02 -5.70
CA GLY A 321 -2.45 26.93 -6.36
C GLY A 321 -2.35 28.40 -5.92
N GLN A 322 -1.67 28.69 -4.78
CA GLN A 322 -1.43 30.07 -4.30
C GLN A 322 -0.21 30.73 -4.94
N PHE A 323 0.60 30.00 -5.69
CA PHE A 323 1.79 30.58 -6.33
C PHE A 323 1.39 31.58 -7.41
N GLN A 324 2.13 32.68 -7.51
CA GLN A 324 1.86 33.73 -8.50
C GLN A 324 2.43 33.42 -9.88
N SER A 325 3.47 32.59 -9.95
CA SER A 325 4.14 32.26 -11.19
C SER A 325 3.47 31.06 -11.89
N VAL A 326 2.90 31.30 -13.05
CA VAL A 326 2.33 30.25 -13.91
C VAL A 326 3.34 29.15 -14.21
N ALA A 327 4.61 29.51 -14.50
CA ALA A 327 5.64 28.52 -14.76
C ALA A 327 5.94 27.62 -13.53
N VAL A 328 5.96 28.19 -12.34
CA VAL A 328 6.16 27.42 -11.09
C VAL A 328 4.99 26.49 -10.83
N ILE A 329 3.75 26.96 -10.98
CA ILE A 329 2.56 26.12 -10.86
C ILE A 329 2.60 24.98 -11.86
N ALA A 330 2.85 25.29 -13.15
CA ALA A 330 2.87 24.28 -14.21
C ALA A 330 3.95 23.20 -13.98
N ILE A 331 5.16 23.58 -13.61
CA ILE A 331 6.27 22.65 -13.34
C ILE A 331 5.95 21.80 -12.09
N SER A 332 5.44 22.42 -11.02
CA SER A 332 5.08 21.71 -9.79
C SER A 332 3.98 20.70 -10.05
N MET A 333 2.93 21.08 -10.76
CA MET A 333 1.80 20.19 -11.06
C MET A 333 2.20 19.09 -12.05
N PHE A 334 3.01 19.38 -13.03
CA PHE A 334 3.58 18.35 -13.90
C PHE A 334 4.40 17.32 -13.10
N THR A 335 5.19 17.80 -12.12
CA THR A 335 5.94 16.93 -11.22
C THR A 335 5.01 15.99 -10.44
N VAL A 336 3.92 16.53 -9.87
CA VAL A 336 2.93 15.73 -9.15
C VAL A 336 2.26 14.72 -10.06
N VAL A 337 1.87 15.11 -11.28
CA VAL A 337 1.27 14.20 -12.27
C VAL A 337 2.19 13.01 -12.55
N VAL A 338 3.46 13.28 -12.83
CA VAL A 338 4.45 12.22 -13.13
C VAL A 338 4.69 11.32 -11.92
N ALA A 339 4.89 11.90 -10.74
CA ALA A 339 5.10 11.17 -9.51
C ALA A 339 3.92 10.27 -9.17
N THR A 340 2.72 10.84 -9.20
CA THR A 340 1.48 10.12 -8.86
C THR A 340 1.22 8.98 -9.85
N LEU A 341 1.49 9.19 -11.14
CA LEU A 341 1.32 8.19 -12.18
C LEU A 341 2.24 6.96 -11.93
N ALA A 342 3.52 7.20 -11.68
CA ALA A 342 4.49 6.14 -11.42
C ALA A 342 4.12 5.34 -10.16
N VAL A 343 3.88 6.02 -9.05
CA VAL A 343 3.52 5.40 -7.77
C VAL A 343 2.20 4.64 -7.86
N ASN A 344 1.18 5.20 -8.51
CA ASN A 344 -0.13 4.59 -8.58
C ASN A 344 -0.09 3.22 -9.26
N ILE A 345 0.60 3.11 -10.37
CA ILE A 345 0.68 1.84 -11.10
C ILE A 345 1.52 0.82 -10.31
N ALA A 346 2.67 1.21 -9.79
CA ALA A 346 3.54 0.31 -9.04
C ALA A 346 2.88 -0.23 -7.75
N ALA A 347 2.30 0.64 -6.94
CA ALA A 347 1.76 0.27 -5.64
C ALA A 347 0.34 -0.29 -5.71
N ASN A 348 -0.51 0.20 -6.64
CA ASN A 348 -1.95 -0.01 -6.57
C ASN A 348 -2.53 -0.82 -7.74
N VAL A 349 -1.72 -1.23 -8.73
CA VAL A 349 -2.19 -2.01 -9.88
C VAL A 349 -1.60 -3.42 -9.91
N VAL A 350 -0.29 -3.54 -9.69
CA VAL A 350 0.42 -4.82 -9.87
C VAL A 350 -0.20 -5.93 -9.02
N SER A 351 -0.41 -5.66 -7.74
CA SER A 351 -0.91 -6.69 -6.84
C SER A 351 -2.39 -6.99 -6.97
N PRO A 352 -3.32 -6.00 -7.07
CA PRO A 352 -4.72 -6.36 -7.30
C PRO A 352 -4.92 -7.08 -8.64
N ALA A 353 -4.12 -6.81 -9.67
CA ALA A 353 -4.15 -7.58 -10.89
C ALA A 353 -3.78 -9.06 -10.66
N ASN A 354 -2.78 -9.35 -9.81
CA ASN A 354 -2.44 -10.70 -9.39
C ASN A 354 -3.56 -11.34 -8.56
N ASP A 355 -4.18 -10.58 -7.66
CA ASP A 355 -5.27 -11.07 -6.80
C ASP A 355 -6.50 -11.47 -7.63
N PHE A 356 -6.90 -10.65 -8.61
CA PHE A 356 -7.99 -10.98 -9.53
C PHE A 356 -7.64 -12.15 -10.45
N ALA A 357 -6.38 -12.23 -10.91
CA ALA A 357 -5.91 -13.38 -11.70
C ALA A 357 -5.91 -14.68 -10.89
N ASN A 358 -5.69 -14.63 -9.56
CA ASN A 358 -5.81 -15.80 -8.69
C ASN A 358 -7.26 -16.26 -8.55
N ALA A 359 -8.21 -15.32 -8.46
CA ALA A 359 -9.64 -15.66 -8.34
C ALA A 359 -10.20 -16.31 -9.61
N PHE A 360 -9.73 -15.89 -10.78
CA PHE A 360 -10.18 -16.39 -12.08
C PHE A 360 -8.98 -16.67 -13.01
N PRO A 361 -8.17 -17.71 -12.74
CA PRO A 361 -6.87 -17.91 -13.39
C PRO A 361 -6.92 -18.04 -14.92
N LYS A 362 -8.01 -18.59 -15.46
CA LYS A 362 -8.18 -18.79 -16.92
C LYS A 362 -8.76 -17.57 -17.64
N TRP A 363 -9.33 -16.59 -16.90
CA TRP A 363 -10.16 -15.52 -17.48
C TRP A 363 -9.54 -14.15 -17.30
N ILE A 364 -8.81 -13.96 -16.22
CA ILE A 364 -8.25 -12.65 -15.87
C ILE A 364 -6.73 -12.69 -16.05
N SER A 365 -6.26 -11.89 -17.02
CA SER A 365 -4.84 -11.56 -17.19
C SER A 365 -4.48 -10.34 -16.35
N PHE A 366 -3.19 -10.05 -16.20
CA PHE A 366 -2.70 -8.83 -15.58
C PHE A 366 -3.38 -7.55 -16.13
N ARG A 367 -3.54 -7.46 -17.45
CA ARG A 367 -4.18 -6.30 -18.11
C ARG A 367 -5.64 -6.16 -17.71
N THR A 368 -6.38 -7.26 -17.74
CA THR A 368 -7.80 -7.28 -17.35
C THR A 368 -7.96 -6.95 -15.86
N GLY A 369 -7.11 -7.51 -15.00
CA GLY A 369 -7.09 -7.19 -13.57
C GLY A 369 -6.79 -5.72 -13.29
N GLY A 370 -5.87 -5.12 -14.03
CA GLY A 370 -5.58 -3.69 -13.95
C GLY A 370 -6.77 -2.80 -14.38
N LEU A 371 -7.50 -3.20 -15.43
CA LEU A 371 -8.73 -2.49 -15.82
C LEU A 371 -9.81 -2.59 -14.75
N ILE A 372 -10.00 -3.78 -14.17
CA ILE A 372 -10.93 -3.99 -13.04
C ILE A 372 -10.55 -3.07 -11.87
N THR A 373 -9.25 -2.99 -11.53
CA THR A 373 -8.73 -2.08 -10.51
C THR A 373 -9.11 -0.63 -10.81
N GLY A 374 -8.95 -0.19 -12.06
CA GLY A 374 -9.29 1.15 -12.49
C GLY A 374 -10.79 1.48 -12.32
N ILE A 375 -11.67 0.55 -12.67
CA ILE A 375 -13.13 0.72 -12.53
C ILE A 375 -13.53 0.80 -11.04
N PHE A 376 -13.05 -0.15 -10.21
CA PHE A 376 -13.34 -0.12 -8.77
C PHE A 376 -12.75 1.12 -8.09
N GLY A 377 -11.62 1.64 -8.58
CA GLY A 377 -11.05 2.89 -8.10
C GLY A 377 -11.98 4.10 -8.26
N ILE A 378 -12.73 4.19 -9.36
CA ILE A 378 -13.76 5.21 -9.55
C ILE A 378 -14.94 4.98 -8.58
N LEU A 379 -15.40 3.73 -8.46
CA LEU A 379 -16.52 3.36 -7.60
C LEU A 379 -16.26 3.60 -6.11
N ALA A 380 -14.99 3.60 -5.69
CA ALA A 380 -14.58 3.94 -4.32
C ALA A 380 -14.81 5.41 -3.94
N GLN A 381 -15.19 6.28 -4.87
CA GLN A 381 -15.48 7.70 -4.67
C GLN A 381 -14.35 8.44 -3.92
N PRO A 382 -13.13 8.46 -4.46
CA PRO A 382 -11.94 8.96 -3.76
C PRO A 382 -12.03 10.42 -3.34
N TRP A 383 -12.79 11.24 -4.04
CA TRP A 383 -13.08 12.64 -3.68
C TRP A 383 -13.74 12.80 -2.31
N ARG A 384 -14.49 11.79 -1.84
CA ARG A 384 -15.08 11.79 -0.51
C ARG A 384 -14.08 11.40 0.58
N LEU A 385 -13.19 10.43 0.26
CA LEU A 385 -12.17 9.95 1.18
C LEU A 385 -11.11 11.03 1.48
N LEU A 386 -10.88 11.92 0.52
CA LEU A 386 -9.89 13.01 0.61
C LEU A 386 -10.52 14.36 1.01
N ALA A 387 -11.79 14.40 1.35
CA ALA A 387 -12.48 15.65 1.65
C ALA A 387 -11.84 16.39 2.84
N ASP A 388 -11.33 15.66 3.83
CA ASP A 388 -10.66 16.21 5.01
C ASP A 388 -9.67 15.20 5.63
N PRO A 389 -8.73 15.64 6.50
CA PRO A 389 -7.76 14.76 7.16
C PRO A 389 -8.40 13.67 8.04
N SER A 390 -9.56 13.95 8.63
CA SER A 390 -10.29 13.00 9.47
C SER A 390 -10.80 11.82 8.63
N GLY A 391 -11.39 12.11 7.48
CA GLY A 391 -11.82 11.09 6.52
C GLY A 391 -10.66 10.23 6.04
N TYR A 392 -9.54 10.87 5.69
CA TYR A 392 -8.37 10.18 5.18
C TYR A 392 -7.68 9.30 6.24
N ILE A 393 -7.28 9.87 7.37
CA ILE A 393 -6.50 9.14 8.39
C ILE A 393 -7.41 8.24 9.24
N PHE A 394 -8.45 8.79 9.83
CA PHE A 394 -9.22 8.12 10.88
C PHE A 394 -10.39 7.28 10.37
N ALA A 395 -10.88 7.54 9.15
CA ALA A 395 -11.90 6.68 8.54
C ALA A 395 -11.27 5.68 7.56
N TRP A 396 -10.52 6.15 6.57
CA TRP A 396 -9.96 5.28 5.54
C TRP A 396 -8.83 4.40 6.07
N LEU A 397 -7.72 4.98 6.56
CA LEU A 397 -6.55 4.21 6.95
C LEU A 397 -6.81 3.28 8.14
N VAL A 398 -7.45 3.80 9.21
CA VAL A 398 -7.81 2.99 10.37
C VAL A 398 -8.89 1.98 10.01
N GLY A 399 -9.85 2.37 9.18
CA GLY A 399 -11.01 1.56 8.83
C GLY A 399 -10.68 0.21 8.24
N TYR A 400 -9.77 0.13 7.28
CA TYR A 400 -9.42 -1.16 6.68
C TYR A 400 -8.26 -1.89 7.40
N SER A 401 -7.49 -1.18 8.24
CA SER A 401 -6.26 -1.71 8.84
C SER A 401 -6.50 -2.98 9.66
N GLY A 402 -7.59 -3.05 10.41
CA GLY A 402 -7.94 -4.22 11.22
C GLY A 402 -8.17 -5.49 10.40
N GLY A 403 -8.82 -5.37 9.24
CA GLY A 403 -9.03 -6.47 8.32
C GLY A 403 -7.73 -7.01 7.72
N LEU A 404 -6.86 -6.10 7.24
CA LEU A 404 -5.56 -6.50 6.69
C LEU A 404 -4.61 -7.01 7.78
N GLY A 405 -4.68 -6.46 9.01
CA GLY A 405 -3.98 -6.99 10.16
C GLY A 405 -4.37 -8.43 10.46
N SER A 406 -5.67 -8.74 10.40
CA SER A 406 -6.17 -10.11 10.62
C SER A 406 -5.59 -11.10 9.60
N ILE A 407 -5.55 -10.73 8.33
CA ILE A 407 -4.94 -11.54 7.27
C ILE A 407 -3.43 -11.73 7.54
N ALA A 408 -2.71 -10.65 7.87
CA ALA A 408 -1.28 -10.72 8.17
C ALA A 408 -1.00 -11.66 9.36
N GLY A 409 -1.83 -11.61 10.40
CA GLY A 409 -1.74 -12.47 11.57
C GLY A 409 -1.85 -13.95 11.20
N VAL A 410 -2.85 -14.33 10.39
CA VAL A 410 -3.02 -15.71 9.92
C VAL A 410 -1.82 -16.16 9.08
N LEU A 411 -1.41 -15.37 8.07
CA LEU A 411 -0.31 -15.74 7.17
C LEU A 411 1.01 -15.96 7.90
N ILE A 412 1.34 -15.05 8.81
CA ILE A 412 2.58 -15.13 9.59
C ILE A 412 2.52 -16.31 10.56
N ALA A 413 1.42 -16.49 11.28
CA ALA A 413 1.25 -17.61 12.21
C ALA A 413 1.33 -18.96 11.47
N ASP A 414 0.67 -19.09 10.31
CA ASP A 414 0.72 -20.31 9.51
C ASP A 414 2.13 -20.61 9.02
N TYR A 415 2.74 -19.66 8.32
CA TYR A 415 4.02 -19.90 7.67
C TYR A 415 5.18 -20.09 8.65
N TRP A 416 5.28 -19.25 9.69
CA TRP A 416 6.42 -19.27 10.59
C TRP A 416 6.28 -20.29 11.72
N LEU A 417 5.07 -20.46 12.28
CA LEU A 417 4.85 -21.26 13.49
C LEU A 417 4.25 -22.63 13.19
N VAL A 418 3.26 -22.72 12.29
CA VAL A 418 2.66 -24.01 11.92
C VAL A 418 3.57 -24.76 10.95
N ARG A 419 3.92 -24.14 9.82
CA ARG A 419 4.71 -24.78 8.73
C ARG A 419 6.22 -24.65 8.89
N LYS A 420 6.71 -23.88 9.86
CA LYS A 420 8.15 -23.72 10.11
C LYS A 420 8.93 -23.34 8.85
N LYS A 421 8.36 -22.46 8.02
CA LYS A 421 8.92 -21.93 6.75
C LYS A 421 9.06 -22.98 5.64
N ARG A 422 8.27 -24.03 5.67
CA ARG A 422 8.27 -25.08 4.63
C ARG A 422 6.97 -25.07 3.87
N LEU A 423 7.05 -25.06 2.55
CA LEU A 423 5.91 -25.19 1.62
C LEU A 423 6.24 -26.24 0.59
N GLN A 424 5.24 -26.99 0.17
CA GLN A 424 5.28 -27.86 -1.02
C GLN A 424 4.91 -26.99 -2.22
N LEU A 425 5.91 -26.58 -3.01
CA LEU A 425 5.69 -25.55 -4.03
C LEU A 425 4.73 -25.99 -5.14
N GLY A 426 4.83 -27.24 -5.59
CA GLY A 426 3.93 -27.80 -6.60
C GLY A 426 2.48 -27.84 -6.16
N ASP A 427 2.23 -28.22 -4.91
CA ASP A 427 0.88 -28.38 -4.36
C ASP A 427 0.11 -27.05 -4.23
N LEU A 428 0.80 -25.91 -4.21
CA LEU A 428 0.13 -24.61 -4.28
C LEU A 428 -0.65 -24.39 -5.59
N TYR A 429 -0.35 -25.17 -6.62
CA TYR A 429 -0.97 -25.06 -7.94
C TYR A 429 -1.84 -26.26 -8.31
N ARG A 430 -1.94 -27.30 -7.47
CA ARG A 430 -2.72 -28.51 -7.71
C ARG A 430 -4.10 -28.43 -7.09
N GLN A 431 -5.09 -29.05 -7.73
CA GLN A 431 -6.44 -29.19 -7.16
C GLN A 431 -6.48 -30.25 -6.05
N GLU A 432 -5.60 -31.25 -6.12
CA GLU A 432 -5.43 -32.31 -5.15
C GLU A 432 -4.01 -32.23 -4.59
N GLY A 433 -3.88 -31.96 -3.29
CA GLY A 433 -2.60 -31.80 -2.59
C GLY A 433 -2.80 -31.24 -1.19
N ASP A 434 -1.70 -30.94 -0.50
CA ASP A 434 -1.68 -30.53 0.91
C ASP A 434 -2.53 -29.28 1.20
N TYR A 435 -2.72 -28.41 0.21
CA TYR A 435 -3.45 -27.14 0.38
C TYR A 435 -4.90 -27.18 -0.12
N THR A 436 -5.41 -28.37 -0.47
CA THR A 436 -6.81 -28.53 -0.87
C THR A 436 -7.76 -28.42 0.32
N TYR A 437 -7.34 -28.88 1.50
CA TYR A 437 -8.16 -28.88 2.72
C TYR A 437 -9.57 -29.43 2.48
N SER A 438 -10.60 -28.69 2.86
CA SER A 438 -12.00 -29.07 2.63
C SER A 438 -12.50 -28.43 1.33
N GLY A 439 -12.26 -29.10 0.18
CA GLY A 439 -12.71 -28.61 -1.12
C GLY A 439 -12.08 -27.27 -1.54
N GLY A 440 -10.82 -27.07 -1.24
CA GLY A 440 -10.09 -25.84 -1.54
C GLY A 440 -10.14 -24.77 -0.43
N TRP A 441 -10.78 -25.05 0.73
CA TRP A 441 -11.00 -24.08 1.81
C TRP A 441 -10.42 -24.55 3.12
N ASN A 442 -9.54 -23.76 3.71
CA ASN A 442 -9.15 -23.89 5.13
C ASN A 442 -10.06 -23.02 6.00
N TRP A 443 -11.17 -23.58 6.44
CA TRP A 443 -12.16 -22.88 7.27
C TRP A 443 -11.58 -22.35 8.57
N ARG A 444 -10.50 -22.95 9.10
CA ARG A 444 -9.79 -22.46 10.31
C ARG A 444 -9.17 -21.09 10.09
N ALA A 445 -8.54 -20.89 8.95
CA ALA A 445 -7.97 -19.59 8.58
C ALA A 445 -9.07 -18.55 8.32
N ILE A 446 -10.17 -18.94 7.66
CA ILE A 446 -11.32 -18.07 7.43
C ILE A 446 -11.95 -17.62 8.76
N VAL A 447 -12.23 -18.56 9.67
CA VAL A 447 -12.81 -18.23 11.00
C VAL A 447 -11.88 -17.33 11.80
N ALA A 448 -10.57 -17.61 11.80
CA ALA A 448 -9.58 -16.78 12.48
C ALA A 448 -9.58 -15.34 11.94
N THR A 449 -9.62 -15.18 10.61
CA THR A 449 -9.68 -13.87 9.97
C THR A 449 -10.97 -13.13 10.31
N LEU A 450 -12.12 -13.80 10.20
CA LEU A 450 -13.42 -13.19 10.51
C LEU A 450 -13.53 -12.75 11.96
N LEU A 451 -13.01 -13.54 12.90
CA LEU A 451 -12.99 -13.18 14.32
C LEU A 451 -12.08 -11.97 14.58
N GLY A 452 -10.88 -11.94 13.97
CA GLY A 452 -10.00 -10.79 14.02
C GLY A 452 -10.65 -9.53 13.48
N CYS A 453 -11.29 -9.60 12.31
CA CYS A 453 -12.05 -8.49 11.72
C CYS A 453 -13.20 -8.04 12.63
N ALA A 454 -13.99 -8.98 13.14
CA ALA A 454 -15.13 -8.66 13.98
C ALA A 454 -14.73 -7.90 15.25
N LEU A 455 -13.67 -8.34 15.92
CA LEU A 455 -13.17 -7.66 17.13
C LEU A 455 -12.48 -6.32 16.79
N ALA A 456 -11.75 -6.25 15.69
CA ALA A 456 -11.13 -4.99 15.26
C ALA A 456 -12.16 -3.90 14.90
N TRP A 457 -13.32 -4.29 14.37
CA TRP A 457 -14.36 -3.37 13.91
C TRP A 457 -15.55 -3.21 14.87
N ILE A 458 -15.59 -3.96 15.97
CA ILE A 458 -16.73 -3.92 16.92
C ILE A 458 -17.00 -2.51 17.47
N GLY A 459 -15.95 -1.71 17.63
CA GLY A 459 -16.04 -0.31 18.09
C GLY A 459 -16.76 0.63 17.11
N LEU A 460 -17.02 0.20 15.86
CA LEU A 460 -17.87 0.94 14.93
C LEU A 460 -19.37 0.81 15.27
N VAL A 461 -19.76 -0.31 15.91
CA VAL A 461 -21.15 -0.63 16.24
C VAL A 461 -21.44 -0.40 17.71
N VAL A 462 -20.46 -0.69 18.58
CA VAL A 462 -20.58 -0.58 20.04
C VAL A 462 -19.70 0.56 20.54
N PRO A 463 -20.24 1.76 20.86
CA PRO A 463 -19.44 2.94 21.25
C PRO A 463 -18.53 2.71 22.44
N ALA A 464 -18.96 1.90 23.44
CA ALA A 464 -18.14 1.56 24.60
C ALA A 464 -16.85 0.77 24.24
N LEU A 465 -16.81 0.14 23.05
CA LEU A 465 -15.67 -0.61 22.53
C LEU A 465 -14.90 0.17 21.45
N ARG A 466 -15.12 1.47 21.33
CA ARG A 466 -14.40 2.33 20.37
C ARG A 466 -12.87 2.15 20.42
N PRO A 467 -12.22 2.01 21.58
CA PRO A 467 -10.78 1.74 21.62
C PRO A 467 -10.36 0.49 20.81
N MET A 468 -11.19 -0.53 20.70
CA MET A 468 -10.85 -1.71 19.87
C MET A 468 -10.71 -1.35 18.39
N PHE A 469 -11.51 -0.41 17.90
CA PHE A 469 -11.35 0.11 16.54
C PHE A 469 -10.08 0.96 16.39
N ASP A 470 -9.77 1.80 17.39
CA ASP A 470 -8.59 2.64 17.37
C ASP A 470 -7.28 1.83 17.39
N TYR A 471 -7.28 0.65 18.04
CA TYR A 471 -6.22 -0.36 17.98
C TYR A 471 -6.44 -1.42 16.89
N GLY A 472 -7.28 -1.19 15.91
CA GLY A 472 -7.84 -2.20 15.01
C GLY A 472 -6.81 -3.11 14.35
N TRP A 473 -5.69 -2.58 13.87
CA TRP A 473 -4.64 -3.40 13.28
C TRP A 473 -4.03 -4.39 14.28
N PHE A 474 -3.71 -3.95 15.48
CA PHE A 474 -3.09 -4.78 16.51
C PHE A 474 -4.03 -5.89 16.99
N ILE A 475 -5.30 -5.53 17.21
CA ILE A 475 -6.34 -6.48 17.64
C ILE A 475 -6.59 -7.49 16.53
N GLY A 476 -6.81 -7.04 15.29
CA GLY A 476 -7.02 -7.92 14.15
C GLY A 476 -5.88 -8.91 13.98
N PHE A 477 -4.64 -8.42 13.97
CA PHE A 477 -3.44 -9.23 13.85
C PHE A 477 -3.32 -10.26 14.99
N GLY A 478 -3.37 -9.82 16.24
CA GLY A 478 -3.17 -10.67 17.40
C GLY A 478 -4.25 -11.74 17.55
N VAL A 479 -5.52 -11.33 17.45
CA VAL A 479 -6.67 -12.25 17.56
C VAL A 479 -6.64 -13.30 16.44
N ALA A 480 -6.44 -12.87 15.20
CA ALA A 480 -6.43 -13.81 14.08
C ALA A 480 -5.25 -14.79 14.14
N ALA A 481 -4.04 -14.31 14.52
CA ALA A 481 -2.88 -15.16 14.69
C ALA A 481 -3.08 -16.22 15.78
N VAL A 482 -3.53 -15.82 16.97
CA VAL A 482 -3.76 -16.74 18.10
C VAL A 482 -4.87 -17.72 17.78
N THR A 483 -5.99 -17.26 17.23
CA THR A 483 -7.12 -18.12 16.83
C THR A 483 -6.67 -19.16 15.80
N HIS A 484 -5.93 -18.75 14.79
CA HIS A 484 -5.41 -19.66 13.77
C HIS A 484 -4.51 -20.74 14.37
N LEU A 485 -3.57 -20.37 15.25
CA LEU A 485 -2.68 -21.31 15.92
C LEU A 485 -3.45 -22.34 16.77
N ILE A 486 -4.47 -21.89 17.52
CA ILE A 486 -5.32 -22.80 18.33
C ILE A 486 -6.06 -23.78 17.41
N LEU A 487 -6.71 -23.28 16.38
CA LEU A 487 -7.50 -24.10 15.48
C LEU A 487 -6.64 -25.07 14.64
N MET A 488 -5.41 -24.70 14.29
CA MET A 488 -4.50 -25.59 13.56
C MET A 488 -3.91 -26.69 14.45
N LYS A 489 -3.71 -26.45 15.77
CA LYS A 489 -3.27 -27.48 16.73
C LYS A 489 -4.34 -28.54 16.96
N THR A 490 -5.62 -28.21 16.84
CA THR A 490 -6.75 -29.14 17.02
C THR A 490 -7.08 -29.90 15.73
N ALA A 491 -6.32 -29.68 14.66
CA ALA A 491 -6.49 -30.43 13.40
C ALA A 491 -6.11 -31.91 13.59
N PRO A 492 -6.79 -32.87 12.94
CA PRO A 492 -6.35 -34.25 12.90
C PRO A 492 -4.89 -34.33 12.38
N SER A 493 -4.06 -35.15 13.04
CA SER A 493 -2.61 -35.25 12.81
C SER A 493 -2.18 -35.65 11.39
N ASP A 494 -3.09 -36.18 10.59
CA ASP A 494 -2.81 -36.71 9.24
C ASP A 494 -2.45 -35.64 8.19
N ARG A 495 -2.50 -34.35 8.56
CA ARG A 495 -2.23 -33.22 7.62
C ARG A 495 -1.16 -32.23 8.07
N VAL A 496 -0.46 -32.46 9.18
CA VAL A 496 0.52 -31.51 9.75
C VAL A 496 1.92 -32.10 9.86
N GLU A 497 2.10 -33.40 9.61
CA GLU A 497 3.39 -34.09 9.73
C GLU A 497 4.08 -34.30 8.37
N THR A 498 4.28 -33.26 7.59
CA THR A 498 5.20 -33.36 6.41
C THR A 498 6.21 -32.22 6.39
#